data_4d72a782ff8d4189770576e112a15f4d
#
_entry.id   4d72a782ff8d4189770576e112a15f4d
#
_cell.length_a   1.000
_cell.length_b   1.000
_cell.length_c   1.000
_cell.angle_alpha   90.00
_cell.angle_beta   90.00
_cell.angle_gamma   90.00
#
_symmetry.space_group_name_H-M   'P 1'
#
loop_
_entity.id
_entity.type
_entity.pdbx_description
1 polymer ?
#
loop_
_entity_poly.entity_id
_entity_poly.type
_entity_poly.pdbx_seq_one_letter_code
_entity_poly.pdbx_strand_id
1 'polypeptide(L)'
;MRAYERLLNYVKVYTTSEDEQENVPSTSRQFDLGNQLAEELKKIGVQDVRIDDKCYVYGVIPATEGLEEKPAIGFIAHMDTAPDFSGENVNPQIIPEYDGGDVKLGDSEYALTLKDFPHLASLKGRTLITTDGSTLLGADDKAGVAEIMTMAEQVITENIPHGKICIGFTPDEEVGRGADFFDVEDFGADFAYTVDGGAENEIEYENFNAAGAKVKIKGFSVHPGSSKNTMINAALVAMEFNNMLPAGDTPANTEEYEGFFHLCEMSGDVSSASLDYIIRDHDSAMFACRQELMRHIVKLLNEKYGEGTVTLIIKEQYRNMKEKIEPCMHLINNAKKAVQQSGLNPKTVAIRGGTDGARLSFMGLPCPNLGTGGYAFHGPCEHITVEGMDYAVENLKNIVKLYAC
;
A
#
# COMPACT_ATOMS: atom_id res chain seq x y z
N MET A 1 -14.48 1.74 -22.52
CA MET A 1 -14.79 0.64 -21.58
C MET A 1 -14.91 1.24 -20.19
N ARG A 2 -15.85 0.75 -19.32
CA ARG A 2 -15.90 1.25 -17.92
C ARG A 2 -14.80 0.60 -17.07
N ALA A 3 -14.42 1.25 -15.96
CA ALA A 3 -13.34 0.77 -15.10
C ALA A 3 -13.60 -0.63 -14.53
N TYR A 4 -14.81 -0.91 -14.04
CA TYR A 4 -15.15 -2.24 -13.52
C TYR A 4 -15.03 -3.35 -14.58
N GLU A 5 -15.32 -3.07 -15.87
CA GLU A 5 -15.17 -4.07 -16.95
C GLU A 5 -13.69 -4.41 -17.18
N ARG A 6 -12.80 -3.41 -17.03
CA ARG A 6 -11.35 -3.61 -17.04
C ARG A 6 -10.92 -4.42 -15.82
N LEU A 7 -11.36 -4.03 -14.62
CA LEU A 7 -11.06 -4.76 -13.39
C LEU A 7 -11.39 -6.24 -13.52
N LEU A 8 -12.60 -6.59 -13.98
CA LEU A 8 -13.04 -7.97 -14.18
C LEU A 8 -12.16 -8.77 -15.15
N ASN A 9 -11.44 -8.10 -16.04
CA ASN A 9 -10.46 -8.73 -16.92
C ASN A 9 -9.10 -8.85 -16.22
N TYR A 10 -8.64 -7.80 -15.55
CA TYR A 10 -7.31 -7.75 -14.94
C TYR A 10 -7.17 -8.67 -13.72
N VAL A 11 -8.19 -8.81 -12.90
CA VAL A 11 -8.16 -9.70 -11.73
C VAL A 11 -8.02 -11.18 -12.10
N LYS A 12 -8.34 -11.56 -13.33
CA LYS A 12 -8.14 -12.94 -13.83
C LYS A 12 -6.69 -13.25 -14.19
N VAL A 13 -5.85 -12.24 -14.33
CA VAL A 13 -4.42 -12.41 -14.57
C VAL A 13 -3.74 -12.60 -13.21
N TYR A 14 -3.09 -13.71 -13.03
CA TYR A 14 -2.39 -14.04 -11.78
C TYR A 14 -1.08 -13.24 -11.68
N THR A 15 -0.96 -12.36 -10.69
CA THR A 15 0.17 -11.44 -10.54
C THR A 15 0.73 -11.35 -9.12
N THR A 16 0.36 -12.27 -8.23
CA THR A 16 0.83 -12.24 -6.83
C THR A 16 2.35 -12.20 -6.76
N SER A 17 2.87 -11.22 -6.02
CA SER A 17 4.29 -11.06 -5.70
C SER A 17 4.77 -12.08 -4.66
N GLU A 18 6.08 -12.19 -4.47
CA GLU A 18 6.70 -13.10 -3.51
C GLU A 18 7.77 -12.36 -2.71
N ASP A 19 7.70 -12.52 -1.37
CA ASP A 19 8.71 -12.00 -0.45
C ASP A 19 10.08 -12.65 -0.66
N GLU A 20 11.13 -11.98 -0.16
CA GLU A 20 12.50 -12.48 -0.11
C GLU A 20 13.13 -12.87 -1.46
N GLN A 21 12.57 -12.39 -2.58
CA GLN A 21 13.15 -12.59 -3.90
C GLN A 21 14.22 -11.53 -4.21
N GLU A 22 15.32 -11.92 -4.87
CA GLU A 22 16.35 -10.98 -5.28
C GLU A 22 15.99 -10.23 -6.58
N ASN A 23 15.18 -10.86 -7.44
CA ASN A 23 14.77 -10.31 -8.72
C ASN A 23 13.63 -9.28 -8.57
N VAL A 24 13.51 -8.36 -9.54
CA VAL A 24 12.34 -7.53 -9.79
C VAL A 24 11.93 -7.72 -11.25
N PRO A 25 10.67 -8.05 -11.52
CA PRO A 25 9.63 -8.38 -10.53
C PRO A 25 9.97 -9.66 -9.76
N SER A 26 9.47 -9.77 -8.54
CA SER A 26 9.64 -10.96 -7.68
C SER A 26 9.08 -12.22 -8.32
N THR A 27 8.08 -12.06 -9.17
CA THR A 27 7.46 -13.13 -9.96
C THR A 27 7.31 -12.73 -11.42
N SER A 28 7.75 -13.60 -12.34
CA SER A 28 7.67 -13.32 -13.80
C SER A 28 6.24 -13.23 -14.33
N ARG A 29 5.26 -13.77 -13.62
CA ARG A 29 3.84 -13.72 -13.99
C ARG A 29 3.27 -12.30 -14.02
N GLN A 30 3.90 -11.33 -13.36
CA GLN A 30 3.50 -9.92 -13.42
C GLN A 30 3.65 -9.33 -14.84
N PHE A 31 4.58 -9.85 -15.64
CA PHE A 31 4.70 -9.47 -17.06
C PHE A 31 3.46 -9.81 -17.89
N ASP A 32 2.64 -10.79 -17.49
CA ASP A 32 1.44 -11.15 -18.24
C ASP A 32 0.45 -9.98 -18.23
N LEU A 33 0.24 -9.36 -17.06
CA LEU A 33 -0.59 -8.15 -16.96
C LEU A 33 0.14 -6.94 -17.56
N GLY A 34 1.43 -6.73 -17.24
CA GLY A 34 2.21 -5.59 -17.73
C GLY A 34 2.20 -5.50 -19.28
N ASN A 35 2.40 -6.62 -19.97
CA ASN A 35 2.31 -6.66 -21.43
C ASN A 35 0.88 -6.35 -21.93
N GLN A 36 -0.15 -6.89 -21.27
CA GLN A 36 -1.54 -6.60 -21.62
C GLN A 36 -1.84 -5.10 -21.50
N LEU A 37 -1.40 -4.45 -20.41
CA LEU A 37 -1.59 -3.03 -20.16
C LEU A 37 -0.85 -2.18 -21.19
N ALA A 38 0.41 -2.51 -21.51
CA ALA A 38 1.18 -1.81 -22.52
C ALA A 38 0.49 -1.85 -23.89
N GLU A 39 -0.05 -3.01 -24.29
CA GLU A 39 -0.79 -3.13 -25.55
C GLU A 39 -2.14 -2.39 -25.52
N GLU A 40 -2.83 -2.34 -24.37
CA GLU A 40 -4.08 -1.61 -24.23
C GLU A 40 -3.83 -0.09 -24.25
N LEU A 41 -2.79 0.42 -23.56
CA LEU A 41 -2.38 1.84 -23.63
C LEU A 41 -2.13 2.29 -25.08
N LYS A 42 -1.42 1.49 -25.88
CA LYS A 42 -1.21 1.78 -27.32
C LYS A 42 -2.52 1.85 -28.08
N LYS A 43 -3.45 0.92 -27.83
CA LYS A 43 -4.76 0.86 -28.51
C LYS A 43 -5.64 2.07 -28.21
N ILE A 44 -5.61 2.60 -27.00
CA ILE A 44 -6.38 3.78 -26.63
C ILE A 44 -5.72 5.10 -27.06
N GLY A 45 -4.48 5.06 -27.61
CA GLY A 45 -3.80 6.20 -28.18
C GLY A 45 -2.78 6.88 -27.27
N VAL A 46 -2.40 6.26 -26.17
CA VAL A 46 -1.28 6.73 -25.33
C VAL A 46 0.04 6.56 -26.09
N GLN A 47 0.90 7.56 -26.01
CA GLN A 47 2.19 7.61 -26.71
C GLN A 47 3.35 7.14 -25.80
N ASP A 48 4.50 6.89 -26.40
CA ASP A 48 5.75 6.47 -25.74
C ASP A 48 5.56 5.29 -24.77
N VAL A 49 4.62 4.39 -25.12
CA VAL A 49 4.30 3.24 -24.28
C VAL A 49 5.43 2.21 -24.33
N ARG A 50 5.98 1.89 -23.18
CA ARG A 50 7.01 0.87 -23.00
C ARG A 50 6.76 0.03 -21.74
N ILE A 51 7.30 -1.15 -21.74
CA ILE A 51 7.51 -2.00 -20.56
C ILE A 51 9.00 -2.33 -20.51
N ASP A 52 9.62 -2.18 -19.34
CA ASP A 52 11.05 -2.43 -19.17
C ASP A 52 11.34 -3.87 -18.69
N ASP A 53 12.62 -4.18 -18.49
CA ASP A 53 13.08 -5.49 -18.05
C ASP A 53 12.77 -5.80 -16.56
N LYS A 54 12.27 -4.82 -15.83
CA LYS A 54 11.80 -4.91 -14.44
C LYS A 54 10.28 -4.91 -14.33
N CYS A 55 9.57 -4.96 -15.46
CA CYS A 55 8.10 -4.96 -15.53
C CYS A 55 7.43 -3.62 -15.21
N TYR A 56 8.16 -2.50 -15.19
CA TYR A 56 7.50 -1.18 -15.10
C TYR A 56 6.88 -0.83 -16.45
N VAL A 57 5.61 -0.44 -16.44
CA VAL A 57 4.90 0.03 -17.64
C VAL A 57 4.79 1.54 -17.58
N TYR A 58 5.18 2.22 -18.66
CA TYR A 58 5.12 3.67 -18.80
C TYR A 58 4.35 4.07 -20.05
N GLY A 59 3.70 5.25 -20.00
CA GLY A 59 3.05 5.84 -21.15
C GLY A 59 2.81 7.33 -20.94
N VAL A 60 2.64 8.07 -22.03
CA VAL A 60 2.45 9.53 -22.02
C VAL A 60 1.26 9.93 -22.89
N ILE A 61 0.43 10.82 -22.37
CA ILE A 61 -0.54 11.58 -23.17
C ILE A 61 0.03 13.00 -23.30
N PRO A 62 0.47 13.42 -24.50
CA PRO A 62 1.05 14.75 -24.73
C PRO A 62 0.06 15.86 -24.39
N ALA A 63 0.55 16.99 -23.93
CA ALA A 63 -0.29 18.15 -23.63
C ALA A 63 -1.17 18.54 -24.82
N THR A 64 -2.38 19.00 -24.53
CA THR A 64 -3.23 19.68 -25.55
C THR A 64 -2.52 20.92 -26.08
N GLU A 65 -2.65 21.21 -27.37
CA GLU A 65 -2.06 22.38 -28.01
C GLU A 65 -2.35 23.66 -27.21
N GLY A 66 -1.27 24.39 -26.86
CA GLY A 66 -1.31 25.60 -26.03
C GLY A 66 -1.29 25.36 -24.51
N LEU A 67 -1.21 24.12 -24.04
CA LEU A 67 -1.10 23.76 -22.63
C LEU A 67 0.23 23.06 -22.28
N GLU A 68 1.24 23.18 -23.13
CA GLU A 68 2.56 22.53 -22.97
C GLU A 68 3.33 23.04 -21.74
N GLU A 69 3.07 24.28 -21.34
CA GLU A 69 3.67 24.92 -20.15
C GLU A 69 2.96 24.58 -18.83
N LYS A 70 1.86 23.82 -18.89
CA LYS A 70 1.17 23.35 -17.69
C LYS A 70 1.97 22.22 -17.04
N PRO A 71 1.90 22.07 -15.70
CA PRO A 71 2.61 21.00 -15.02
C PRO A 71 2.32 19.61 -15.61
N ALA A 72 3.34 18.79 -15.76
CA ALA A 72 3.20 17.41 -16.11
C ALA A 72 2.74 16.60 -14.88
N ILE A 73 1.63 15.87 -15.02
CA ILE A 73 1.04 15.13 -13.89
C ILE A 73 1.11 13.62 -14.12
N GLY A 74 1.54 12.88 -13.10
CA GLY A 74 1.59 11.44 -13.12
C GLY A 74 0.40 10.77 -12.43
N PHE A 75 0.00 9.59 -12.93
CA PHE A 75 -0.89 8.67 -12.24
C PHE A 75 -0.24 7.29 -12.21
N ILE A 76 -0.17 6.69 -11.04
CA ILE A 76 0.57 5.45 -10.79
C ILE A 76 -0.33 4.48 -10.02
N ALA A 77 -0.24 3.19 -10.35
CA ALA A 77 -0.91 2.09 -9.67
C ALA A 77 -0.04 0.83 -9.75
N HIS A 78 -0.20 -0.13 -8.82
CA HIS A 78 0.56 -1.35 -8.88
C HIS A 78 -0.20 -2.51 -9.55
N MET A 79 0.55 -3.46 -10.12
CA MET A 79 0.00 -4.58 -10.89
C MET A 79 -0.07 -5.88 -10.10
N ASP A 80 0.78 -6.02 -9.10
CA ASP A 80 0.83 -7.22 -8.27
C ASP A 80 -0.32 -7.28 -7.27
N THR A 81 -0.48 -8.42 -6.64
CA THR A 81 -1.42 -8.63 -5.53
C THR A 81 -0.69 -9.22 -4.35
N ALA A 82 -1.20 -8.95 -3.15
CA ALA A 82 -0.64 -9.40 -1.89
C ALA A 82 -0.44 -10.91 -1.84
N PRO A 83 0.66 -11.40 -1.22
CA PRO A 83 0.90 -12.82 -1.01
C PRO A 83 0.10 -13.41 0.17
N ASP A 84 -0.59 -12.59 0.96
CA ASP A 84 -1.31 -12.99 2.18
C ASP A 84 -2.43 -13.99 1.91
N PHE A 85 -3.09 -13.89 0.75
CA PHE A 85 -4.13 -14.80 0.31
C PHE A 85 -4.01 -15.10 -1.19
N SER A 86 -4.55 -16.24 -1.64
CA SER A 86 -4.42 -16.65 -3.05
C SER A 86 -5.04 -15.63 -4.00
N GLY A 87 -4.26 -15.19 -5.00
CA GLY A 87 -4.72 -14.38 -6.16
C GLY A 87 -4.84 -15.20 -7.45
N GLU A 88 -4.81 -16.54 -7.36
CA GLU A 88 -4.89 -17.43 -8.53
C GLU A 88 -6.32 -17.88 -8.79
N ASN A 89 -6.75 -17.80 -10.06
CA ASN A 89 -8.10 -18.19 -10.50
C ASN A 89 -9.23 -17.36 -9.84
N VAL A 90 -9.02 -16.06 -9.71
CA VAL A 90 -10.02 -15.14 -9.14
C VAL A 90 -11.35 -15.26 -9.90
N ASN A 91 -12.43 -15.47 -9.15
CA ASN A 91 -13.81 -15.61 -9.65
C ASN A 91 -14.71 -14.49 -9.12
N PRO A 92 -14.74 -13.31 -9.77
CA PRO A 92 -15.51 -12.17 -9.29
C PRO A 92 -17.00 -12.44 -9.29
N GLN A 93 -17.69 -12.02 -8.22
CA GLN A 93 -19.14 -12.08 -8.08
C GLN A 93 -19.72 -10.67 -8.17
N ILE A 94 -20.74 -10.47 -8.98
CA ILE A 94 -21.39 -9.18 -9.17
C ILE A 94 -22.77 -9.21 -8.54
N ILE A 95 -23.03 -8.32 -7.60
CA ILE A 95 -24.29 -8.21 -6.87
C ILE A 95 -24.92 -6.85 -7.20
N PRO A 96 -25.82 -6.79 -8.21
CA PRO A 96 -26.49 -5.54 -8.57
C PRO A 96 -27.49 -5.14 -7.48
N GLU A 97 -27.71 -3.82 -7.35
CA GLU A 97 -28.67 -3.25 -6.40
C GLU A 97 -28.49 -3.80 -4.97
N TYR A 98 -27.24 -3.88 -4.51
CA TYR A 98 -26.86 -4.43 -3.21
C TYR A 98 -27.75 -3.85 -2.10
N ASP A 99 -28.34 -4.70 -1.27
CA ASP A 99 -29.34 -4.31 -0.28
C ASP A 99 -28.74 -3.68 1.00
N GLY A 100 -27.41 -3.74 1.17
CA GLY A 100 -26.69 -3.23 2.32
C GLY A 100 -26.59 -4.21 3.49
N GLY A 101 -26.96 -5.48 3.29
CA GLY A 101 -26.92 -6.54 4.31
C GLY A 101 -25.68 -7.43 4.21
N ASP A 102 -25.70 -8.53 4.96
CA ASP A 102 -24.60 -9.52 4.93
C ASP A 102 -24.60 -10.29 3.60
N VAL A 103 -23.39 -10.59 3.09
CA VAL A 103 -23.17 -11.35 1.86
C VAL A 103 -22.34 -12.59 2.14
N LYS A 104 -22.86 -13.76 1.85
CA LYS A 104 -22.09 -15.00 1.86
C LYS A 104 -21.23 -15.09 0.60
N LEU A 105 -19.94 -15.42 0.75
CA LEU A 105 -19.01 -15.54 -0.36
C LEU A 105 -18.98 -16.99 -0.89
N GLY A 106 -19.79 -17.25 -1.91
CA GLY A 106 -19.90 -18.57 -2.53
C GLY A 106 -20.25 -19.68 -1.53
N ASP A 107 -19.53 -20.79 -1.65
CA ASP A 107 -19.63 -21.94 -0.72
C ASP A 107 -18.54 -21.92 0.38
N SER A 108 -17.75 -20.85 0.46
CA SER A 108 -16.69 -20.69 1.44
C SER A 108 -17.23 -20.49 2.87
N GLU A 109 -16.32 -20.52 3.85
CA GLU A 109 -16.65 -20.15 5.24
C GLU A 109 -16.73 -18.63 5.47
N TYR A 110 -16.33 -17.82 4.48
CA TYR A 110 -16.24 -16.37 4.57
C TYR A 110 -17.57 -15.69 4.22
N ALA A 111 -17.81 -14.55 4.85
CA ALA A 111 -18.94 -13.68 4.58
C ALA A 111 -18.58 -12.22 4.85
N LEU A 112 -19.11 -11.31 4.04
CA LEU A 112 -19.12 -9.89 4.37
C LEU A 112 -20.27 -9.67 5.36
N THR A 113 -19.98 -9.25 6.57
CA THR A 113 -21.01 -9.00 7.58
C THR A 113 -20.99 -7.53 8.00
N LEU A 114 -22.17 -6.97 8.30
CA LEU A 114 -22.29 -5.61 8.85
C LEU A 114 -21.56 -5.46 10.19
N LYS A 115 -21.39 -6.55 10.92
CA LYS A 115 -20.67 -6.56 12.19
C LYS A 115 -19.17 -6.31 11.98
N ASP A 116 -18.59 -6.99 10.99
CA ASP A 116 -17.14 -6.92 10.72
C ASP A 116 -16.81 -5.76 9.77
N PHE A 117 -17.74 -5.41 8.85
CA PHE A 117 -17.60 -4.37 7.85
C PHE A 117 -18.77 -3.37 7.89
N PRO A 118 -18.86 -2.47 8.89
CA PRO A 118 -20.01 -1.57 9.06
C PRO A 118 -20.27 -0.62 7.88
N HIS A 119 -19.23 -0.32 7.06
CA HIS A 119 -19.34 0.53 5.88
C HIS A 119 -20.25 -0.06 4.78
N LEU A 120 -20.48 -1.39 4.78
CA LEU A 120 -21.37 -2.07 3.84
C LEU A 120 -22.78 -1.43 3.81
N ALA A 121 -23.27 -0.94 4.95
CA ALA A 121 -24.54 -0.24 5.02
C ALA A 121 -24.60 1.01 4.12
N SER A 122 -23.46 1.69 3.91
CA SER A 122 -23.36 2.87 3.05
C SER A 122 -23.30 2.53 1.56
N LEU A 123 -23.01 1.28 1.22
CA LEU A 123 -22.92 0.80 -0.17
C LEU A 123 -24.27 0.32 -0.71
N LYS A 124 -25.34 0.39 0.09
CA LYS A 124 -26.69 0.02 -0.32
C LYS A 124 -27.13 0.73 -1.61
N GLY A 125 -27.68 -0.04 -2.55
CA GLY A 125 -28.16 0.42 -3.85
C GLY A 125 -27.06 0.48 -4.93
N ARG A 126 -25.79 0.25 -4.56
CA ARG A 126 -24.69 0.13 -5.52
C ARG A 126 -24.59 -1.30 -6.08
N THR A 127 -23.81 -1.44 -7.13
CA THR A 127 -23.42 -2.75 -7.66
C THR A 127 -22.12 -3.18 -6.97
N LEU A 128 -22.22 -4.17 -6.06
CA LEU A 128 -21.09 -4.69 -5.31
C LEU A 128 -20.36 -5.77 -6.13
N ILE A 129 -19.04 -5.75 -6.11
CA ILE A 129 -18.15 -6.76 -6.69
C ILE A 129 -17.35 -7.39 -5.55
N THR A 130 -17.41 -8.71 -5.43
CA THR A 130 -16.69 -9.52 -4.43
C THR A 130 -16.00 -10.70 -5.11
N THR A 131 -15.37 -11.57 -4.33
CA THR A 131 -14.97 -12.92 -4.76
C THR A 131 -16.01 -13.96 -4.29
N ASP A 132 -15.78 -15.21 -4.66
CA ASP A 132 -16.51 -16.36 -4.11
C ASP A 132 -15.91 -16.85 -2.77
N GLY A 133 -14.95 -16.14 -2.21
CA GLY A 133 -14.28 -16.45 -0.94
C GLY A 133 -13.14 -17.46 -1.06
N SER A 134 -12.81 -17.94 -2.26
CA SER A 134 -11.68 -18.86 -2.47
C SER A 134 -10.35 -18.12 -2.71
N THR A 135 -10.42 -16.84 -3.11
CA THR A 135 -9.28 -15.97 -3.41
C THR A 135 -9.51 -14.57 -2.84
N LEU A 136 -8.47 -13.73 -2.82
CA LEU A 136 -8.67 -12.29 -2.80
C LEU A 136 -9.33 -11.83 -4.11
N LEU A 137 -9.82 -10.57 -4.19
CA LEU A 137 -10.36 -10.01 -5.44
C LEU A 137 -9.24 -9.45 -6.33
N GLY A 138 -8.23 -8.83 -5.74
CA GLY A 138 -7.17 -8.09 -6.44
C GLY A 138 -7.64 -6.71 -6.91
N ALA A 139 -8.62 -6.11 -6.23
CA ALA A 139 -8.96 -4.70 -6.42
C ALA A 139 -7.82 -3.80 -5.97
N ASP A 140 -7.09 -4.21 -4.99
CA ASP A 140 -5.78 -3.70 -4.60
C ASP A 140 -4.69 -4.38 -5.45
N ASP A 141 -4.04 -3.68 -6.43
CA ASP A 141 -4.48 -2.34 -6.90
C ASP A 141 -4.87 -2.35 -8.41
N LYS A 142 -5.42 -3.48 -8.89
CA LYS A 142 -5.91 -3.56 -10.27
C LYS A 142 -7.14 -2.66 -10.49
N ALA A 143 -7.78 -2.15 -9.41
CA ALA A 143 -8.81 -1.13 -9.53
C ALA A 143 -8.19 0.20 -9.95
N GLY A 144 -7.13 0.66 -9.27
CA GLY A 144 -6.40 1.87 -9.67
C GLY A 144 -5.85 1.77 -11.09
N VAL A 145 -5.28 0.60 -11.45
CA VAL A 145 -4.88 0.33 -12.85
C VAL A 145 -6.06 0.53 -13.81
N ALA A 146 -7.23 -0.07 -13.53
CA ALA A 146 -8.41 0.02 -14.39
C ALA A 146 -8.98 1.45 -14.47
N GLU A 147 -8.90 2.20 -13.40
CA GLU A 147 -9.36 3.59 -13.29
C GLU A 147 -8.44 4.54 -14.08
N ILE A 148 -7.13 4.40 -13.94
CA ILE A 148 -6.15 5.17 -14.74
C ILE A 148 -6.33 4.88 -16.24
N MET A 149 -6.47 3.61 -16.62
CA MET A 149 -6.71 3.21 -18.01
C MET A 149 -8.02 3.79 -18.57
N THR A 150 -9.06 3.84 -17.74
CA THR A 150 -10.37 4.39 -18.14
C THR A 150 -10.32 5.91 -18.23
N MET A 151 -9.67 6.57 -17.28
CA MET A 151 -9.42 8.02 -17.34
C MET A 151 -8.64 8.40 -18.60
N ALA A 152 -7.56 7.68 -18.92
CA ALA A 152 -6.75 7.92 -20.11
C ALA A 152 -7.57 7.79 -21.41
N GLU A 153 -8.36 6.72 -21.56
CA GLU A 153 -9.27 6.54 -22.71
C GLU A 153 -10.26 7.71 -22.82
N GLN A 154 -10.87 8.12 -21.71
CA GLN A 154 -11.85 9.20 -21.71
C GLN A 154 -11.22 10.57 -21.98
N VAL A 155 -10.06 10.87 -21.41
CA VAL A 155 -9.33 12.13 -21.71
C VAL A 155 -9.06 12.26 -23.19
N ILE A 156 -8.60 11.19 -23.84
CA ILE A 156 -8.31 11.17 -25.28
C ILE A 156 -9.59 11.25 -26.13
N THR A 157 -10.59 10.41 -25.85
CA THR A 157 -11.78 10.31 -26.70
C THR A 157 -12.75 11.48 -26.53
N GLU A 158 -12.83 12.06 -25.35
CA GLU A 158 -13.66 13.25 -25.04
C GLU A 158 -12.93 14.57 -25.34
N ASN A 159 -11.67 14.51 -25.75
CA ASN A 159 -10.80 15.66 -26.01
C ASN A 159 -10.78 16.64 -24.81
N ILE A 160 -10.59 16.12 -23.60
CA ILE A 160 -10.48 16.93 -22.39
C ILE A 160 -9.18 17.73 -22.43
N PRO A 161 -9.18 19.08 -22.32
CA PRO A 161 -7.96 19.85 -22.28
C PRO A 161 -7.08 19.48 -21.08
N HIS A 162 -5.77 19.27 -21.31
CA HIS A 162 -4.82 18.87 -20.26
C HIS A 162 -3.38 19.26 -20.59
N GLY A 163 -2.53 19.43 -19.56
CA GLY A 163 -1.07 19.39 -19.69
C GLY A 163 -0.58 17.98 -19.99
N LYS A 164 0.73 17.74 -19.97
CA LYS A 164 1.29 16.38 -20.13
C LYS A 164 0.78 15.45 -19.02
N ILE A 165 0.29 14.27 -19.37
CA ILE A 165 -0.10 13.23 -18.43
C ILE A 165 0.87 12.06 -18.57
N CYS A 166 1.48 11.63 -17.47
CA CYS A 166 2.35 10.47 -17.39
C CYS A 166 1.62 9.33 -16.67
N ILE A 167 1.70 8.13 -17.20
CA ILE A 167 1.08 6.92 -16.64
C ILE A 167 2.19 5.95 -16.28
N GLY A 168 2.15 5.41 -15.08
CA GLY A 168 3.08 4.39 -14.60
C GLY A 168 2.36 3.23 -13.93
N PHE A 169 2.76 1.99 -14.23
CA PHE A 169 2.31 0.83 -13.47
C PHE A 169 3.53 0.11 -12.91
N THR A 170 3.50 -0.18 -11.60
CA THR A 170 4.61 -0.76 -10.85
C THR A 170 4.39 -2.23 -10.55
N PRO A 171 5.44 -3.05 -10.49
CA PRO A 171 5.42 -4.39 -9.92
C PRO A 171 5.77 -4.34 -8.43
N ASP A 172 5.56 -5.44 -7.68
CA ASP A 172 6.15 -5.70 -6.36
C ASP A 172 5.86 -4.64 -5.27
N GLU A 173 4.77 -3.88 -5.37
CA GLU A 173 4.37 -2.94 -4.32
C GLU A 173 4.09 -3.67 -3.01
N GLU A 174 3.36 -4.75 -3.07
CA GLU A 174 2.87 -5.54 -1.94
C GLU A 174 3.99 -6.22 -1.11
N VAL A 175 5.17 -6.31 -1.68
CA VAL A 175 6.39 -6.74 -0.99
C VAL A 175 7.35 -5.56 -0.72
N GLY A 176 6.84 -4.32 -0.82
CA GLY A 176 7.53 -3.08 -0.49
C GLY A 176 8.64 -2.69 -1.48
N ARG A 177 8.60 -3.15 -2.73
CA ARG A 177 9.65 -2.95 -3.74
C ARG A 177 9.18 -2.20 -4.99
N GLY A 178 7.92 -1.78 -5.05
CA GLY A 178 7.31 -1.14 -6.21
C GLY A 178 8.06 0.08 -6.75
N ALA A 179 8.66 0.89 -5.87
CA ALA A 179 9.45 2.04 -6.28
C ALA A 179 10.97 1.77 -6.50
N ASP A 180 11.47 0.52 -6.28
CA ASP A 180 12.91 0.24 -6.25
C ASP A 180 13.66 0.65 -7.51
N PHE A 181 13.06 0.44 -8.67
CA PHE A 181 13.64 0.72 -9.98
C PHE A 181 12.77 1.66 -10.83
N PHE A 182 11.81 2.34 -10.22
CA PHE A 182 10.98 3.32 -10.92
C PHE A 182 11.85 4.50 -11.37
N ASP A 183 11.88 4.75 -12.67
CA ASP A 183 12.66 5.83 -13.26
C ASP A 183 11.88 7.15 -13.20
N VAL A 184 12.06 7.89 -12.10
CA VAL A 184 11.38 9.17 -11.87
C VAL A 184 11.75 10.23 -12.92
N GLU A 185 13.03 10.25 -13.36
CA GLU A 185 13.50 11.22 -14.35
C GLU A 185 12.88 10.95 -15.73
N ASP A 186 12.89 9.70 -16.17
CA ASP A 186 12.33 9.31 -17.46
C ASP A 186 10.78 9.27 -17.44
N PHE A 187 10.17 9.04 -16.30
CA PHE A 187 8.72 9.21 -16.11
C PHE A 187 8.28 10.64 -16.43
N GLY A 188 9.07 11.64 -16.02
CA GLY A 188 9.00 13.01 -16.48
C GLY A 188 7.72 13.76 -16.08
N ALA A 189 7.16 13.43 -14.91
CA ALA A 189 6.10 14.21 -14.27
C ALA A 189 6.67 15.14 -13.20
N ASP A 190 6.09 16.33 -13.04
CA ASP A 190 6.44 17.27 -11.97
C ASP A 190 5.88 16.80 -10.61
N PHE A 191 4.71 16.17 -10.65
CA PHE A 191 3.98 15.62 -9.52
C PHE A 191 3.22 14.37 -9.96
N ALA A 192 2.88 13.50 -9.01
CA ALA A 192 2.04 12.35 -9.31
C ALA A 192 0.99 12.10 -8.22
N TYR A 193 0.10 11.17 -8.50
CA TYR A 193 -0.79 10.52 -7.53
C TYR A 193 -0.67 9.01 -7.72
N THR A 194 -0.51 8.26 -6.64
CA THR A 194 -0.84 6.85 -6.63
C THR A 194 -2.36 6.70 -6.51
N VAL A 195 -2.95 5.76 -7.23
CA VAL A 195 -4.39 5.47 -7.21
C VAL A 195 -4.54 4.10 -6.58
N ASP A 196 -4.37 4.04 -5.25
CA ASP A 196 -4.07 2.83 -4.49
C ASP A 196 -4.60 2.94 -3.04
N GLY A 197 -5.66 3.76 -2.85
CA GLY A 197 -6.25 3.98 -1.53
C GLY A 197 -7.58 3.27 -1.31
N GLY A 198 -8.20 3.51 -0.16
CA GLY A 198 -9.47 2.94 0.23
C GLY A 198 -10.69 3.53 -0.49
N ALA A 199 -11.64 4.08 0.27
CA ALA A 199 -12.87 4.63 -0.28
C ALA A 199 -12.62 5.74 -1.33
N GLU A 200 -13.46 5.84 -2.33
CA GLU A 200 -13.33 6.74 -3.48
C GLU A 200 -13.29 8.24 -3.15
N ASN A 201 -13.58 8.63 -1.93
CA ASN A 201 -13.48 10.01 -1.44
C ASN A 201 -12.29 10.26 -0.53
N GLU A 202 -11.44 9.26 -0.32
CA GLU A 202 -10.27 9.36 0.55
C GLU A 202 -9.05 9.92 -0.21
N ILE A 203 -8.26 10.73 0.51
CA ILE A 203 -7.02 11.34 0.03
C ILE A 203 -6.00 11.17 1.13
N GLU A 204 -4.87 10.58 0.81
CA GLU A 204 -3.87 10.18 1.77
C GLU A 204 -2.52 10.82 1.43
N TYR A 205 -1.92 11.52 2.38
CA TYR A 205 -0.61 12.14 2.23
C TYR A 205 0.25 12.01 3.50
N GLU A 206 -0.22 11.18 4.42
CA GLU A 206 0.50 10.77 5.62
C GLU A 206 0.51 9.25 5.71
N ASN A 207 1.64 8.66 6.02
CA ASN A 207 1.82 7.24 6.23
C ASN A 207 2.73 7.00 7.43
N PHE A 208 2.85 5.79 7.92
CA PHE A 208 3.80 5.48 8.97
C PHE A 208 5.24 5.77 8.57
N ASN A 209 6.07 6.20 9.55
CA ASN A 209 7.49 5.87 9.54
C ASN A 209 7.65 4.42 10.00
N ALA A 210 8.52 3.66 9.37
CA ALA A 210 8.66 2.24 9.56
C ALA A 210 10.10 1.79 9.75
N ALA A 211 10.31 0.89 10.72
CA ALA A 211 11.56 0.16 10.87
C ALA A 211 11.30 -1.30 11.26
N GLY A 212 12.19 -2.18 10.81
CA GLY A 212 12.35 -3.50 11.37
C GLY A 212 13.40 -3.48 12.47
N ALA A 213 13.20 -4.25 13.54
CA ALA A 213 14.17 -4.36 14.62
C ALA A 213 14.38 -5.83 15.00
N LYS A 214 15.63 -6.26 14.93
CA LYS A 214 16.03 -7.62 15.30
C LYS A 214 16.85 -7.59 16.58
N VAL A 215 16.35 -8.23 17.64
CA VAL A 215 17.02 -8.42 18.91
C VAL A 215 17.59 -9.83 18.96
N LYS A 216 18.90 -9.96 19.17
CA LYS A 216 19.56 -11.25 19.37
C LYS A 216 20.10 -11.33 20.78
N ILE A 217 19.91 -12.44 21.44
CA ILE A 217 20.31 -12.65 22.82
C ILE A 217 21.20 -13.89 22.89
N LYS A 218 22.37 -13.74 23.50
CA LYS A 218 23.32 -14.81 23.74
C LYS A 218 23.26 -15.22 25.21
N GLY A 219 22.80 -16.44 25.45
CA GLY A 219 22.77 -17.04 26.78
C GLY A 219 24.09 -17.70 27.18
N PHE A 220 24.12 -18.14 28.43
CA PHE A 220 25.18 -18.98 28.96
C PHE A 220 24.57 -20.15 29.69
N SER A 221 24.59 -21.32 29.06
CA SER A 221 23.99 -22.55 29.60
C SER A 221 24.96 -23.29 30.49
N VAL A 222 24.49 -23.70 31.66
CA VAL A 222 25.18 -24.62 32.60
C VAL A 222 24.15 -25.55 33.21
N HIS A 223 24.61 -26.61 33.94
CA HIS A 223 23.70 -27.55 34.58
C HIS A 223 22.75 -26.82 35.55
N PRO A 224 21.41 -26.96 35.43
CA PRO A 224 20.43 -26.20 36.21
C PRO A 224 20.62 -26.27 37.74
N GLY A 225 21.04 -27.43 38.23
CA GLY A 225 21.27 -27.65 39.67
C GLY A 225 22.46 -26.87 40.27
N SER A 226 23.35 -26.34 39.41
CA SER A 226 24.53 -25.56 39.81
C SER A 226 24.60 -24.18 39.12
N SER A 227 23.49 -23.69 38.63
CA SER A 227 23.41 -22.54 37.75
C SER A 227 23.34 -21.15 38.47
N LYS A 228 23.26 -21.15 39.81
CA LYS A 228 23.14 -19.89 40.58
C LYS A 228 24.30 -18.94 40.30
N ASN A 229 23.95 -17.68 39.91
CA ASN A 229 24.87 -16.61 39.55
C ASN A 229 25.80 -16.92 38.34
N THR A 230 25.47 -17.92 37.52
CA THR A 230 26.30 -18.34 36.39
C THR A 230 25.50 -18.43 35.10
N MET A 231 24.29 -19.04 35.13
CA MET A 231 23.46 -19.20 33.95
C MET A 231 22.86 -17.88 33.52
N ILE A 232 22.90 -17.63 32.21
CA ILE A 232 22.10 -16.61 31.53
C ILE A 232 21.16 -17.35 30.58
N ASN A 233 19.87 -17.38 30.90
CA ASN A 233 18.86 -18.03 30.07
C ASN A 233 18.36 -17.03 29.04
N ALA A 234 18.76 -17.21 27.77
CA ALA A 234 18.43 -16.30 26.69
C ALA A 234 16.91 -16.14 26.46
N ALA A 235 16.14 -17.22 26.60
CA ALA A 235 14.68 -17.16 26.46
C ALA A 235 14.04 -16.29 27.55
N LEU A 236 14.53 -16.32 28.80
CA LEU A 236 14.03 -15.46 29.87
C LEU A 236 14.45 -14.00 29.67
N VAL A 237 15.65 -13.75 29.16
CA VAL A 237 16.09 -12.40 28.81
C VAL A 237 15.26 -11.82 27.67
N ALA A 238 14.87 -12.64 26.68
CA ALA A 238 13.98 -12.25 25.60
C ALA A 238 12.59 -11.81 26.13
N MET A 239 12.02 -12.57 27.03
CA MET A 239 10.76 -12.21 27.69
C MET A 239 10.92 -10.92 28.52
N GLU A 240 12.03 -10.73 29.21
CA GLU A 240 12.33 -9.51 29.95
C GLU A 240 12.43 -8.30 29.02
N PHE A 241 13.13 -8.43 27.88
CA PHE A 241 13.21 -7.39 26.88
C PHE A 241 11.80 -6.96 26.43
N ASN A 242 10.96 -7.91 26.01
CA ASN A 242 9.61 -7.64 25.57
C ASN A 242 8.76 -6.95 26.67
N ASN A 243 8.89 -7.37 27.92
CA ASN A 243 8.14 -6.82 29.03
C ASN A 243 8.58 -5.40 29.44
N MET A 244 9.73 -4.92 28.95
CA MET A 244 10.19 -3.54 29.16
C MET A 244 9.63 -2.57 28.11
N LEU A 245 9.04 -3.07 27.02
CA LEU A 245 8.30 -2.25 26.06
C LEU A 245 6.90 -1.90 26.62
N PRO A 246 6.31 -0.76 26.21
CA PRO A 246 4.96 -0.40 26.65
C PRO A 246 3.93 -1.44 26.21
N ALA A 247 3.25 -2.08 27.14
CA ALA A 247 2.33 -3.17 26.88
C ALA A 247 1.09 -2.75 26.06
N GLY A 248 0.73 -1.46 26.07
CA GLY A 248 -0.37 -0.91 25.29
C GLY A 248 -0.02 -0.56 23.86
N ASP A 249 1.27 -0.40 23.55
CA ASP A 249 1.74 0.04 22.24
C ASP A 249 1.86 -1.15 21.26
N THR A 250 0.74 -1.77 20.95
CA THR A 250 0.64 -2.92 20.05
C THR A 250 -0.43 -2.69 18.99
N PRO A 251 -0.38 -3.36 17.83
CA PRO A 251 -1.40 -3.21 16.79
C PRO A 251 -2.83 -3.45 17.27
N ALA A 252 -3.02 -4.36 18.23
CA ALA A 252 -4.33 -4.69 18.78
C ALA A 252 -4.92 -3.59 19.68
N ASN A 253 -4.13 -2.63 20.14
CA ASN A 253 -4.52 -1.59 21.07
C ASN A 253 -4.36 -0.17 20.53
N THR A 254 -3.98 -0.01 19.26
CA THR A 254 -3.70 1.29 18.64
C THR A 254 -4.51 1.50 17.37
N GLU A 255 -4.93 2.74 17.15
CA GLU A 255 -5.71 3.15 15.99
C GLU A 255 -5.23 4.50 15.43
N GLU A 256 -5.72 4.91 14.28
CA GLU A 256 -5.45 6.19 13.62
C GLU A 256 -3.94 6.53 13.59
N TYR A 257 -3.51 7.58 14.26
CA TYR A 257 -2.12 8.08 14.28
C TYR A 257 -1.23 7.42 15.34
N GLU A 258 -1.78 6.55 16.16
CA GLU A 258 -1.03 5.91 17.25
C GLU A 258 -0.02 4.90 16.73
N GLY A 259 1.22 5.04 17.17
CA GLY A 259 2.32 4.15 16.81
C GLY A 259 2.38 2.91 17.72
N PHE A 260 3.15 1.89 17.27
CA PHE A 260 3.26 0.63 18.00
C PHE A 260 4.61 -0.07 17.81
N PHE A 261 4.85 -1.07 18.66
CA PHE A 261 5.79 -2.16 18.49
C PHE A 261 4.99 -3.43 18.24
N HIS A 262 5.34 -4.19 17.20
CA HIS A 262 4.73 -5.48 16.95
C HIS A 262 5.81 -6.56 16.93
N LEU A 263 5.75 -7.49 17.88
CA LEU A 263 6.57 -8.68 17.89
C LEU A 263 6.02 -9.66 16.85
N CYS A 264 6.72 -9.78 15.73
CA CYS A 264 6.32 -10.67 14.61
C CYS A 264 6.75 -12.11 14.86
N GLU A 265 7.99 -12.29 15.37
CA GLU A 265 8.55 -13.63 15.61
C GLU A 265 9.36 -13.64 16.91
N MET A 266 9.27 -14.74 17.64
CA MET A 266 10.11 -15.04 18.79
C MET A 266 10.55 -16.51 18.75
N SER A 267 11.85 -16.73 18.81
CA SER A 267 12.44 -18.07 18.88
C SER A 267 13.58 -18.12 19.89
N GLY A 268 13.85 -19.28 20.46
CA GLY A 268 15.03 -19.45 21.30
C GLY A 268 14.94 -20.51 22.40
N ASP A 269 16.08 -20.69 23.05
CA ASP A 269 16.30 -21.61 24.17
C ASP A 269 17.16 -20.96 25.26
N VAL A 270 17.78 -21.77 26.13
CA VAL A 270 18.69 -21.28 27.19
C VAL A 270 19.94 -20.61 26.60
N SER A 271 20.41 -21.06 25.43
CA SER A 271 21.70 -20.67 24.86
C SER A 271 21.60 -19.47 23.94
N SER A 272 20.48 -19.31 23.25
CA SER A 272 20.24 -18.18 22.32
C SER A 272 18.76 -17.88 22.13
N ALA A 273 18.43 -16.62 21.86
CA ALA A 273 17.07 -16.23 21.48
C ALA A 273 17.12 -15.09 20.45
N SER A 274 16.04 -14.99 19.65
CA SER A 274 15.80 -13.93 18.70
C SER A 274 14.38 -13.40 18.83
N LEU A 275 14.23 -12.08 18.68
CA LEU A 275 12.95 -11.39 18.61
C LEU A 275 12.98 -10.49 17.37
N ASP A 276 11.98 -10.63 16.52
CA ASP A 276 11.83 -9.80 15.33
C ASP A 276 10.61 -8.88 15.51
N TYR A 277 10.84 -7.56 15.43
CA TYR A 277 9.83 -6.52 15.60
C TYR A 277 9.68 -5.68 14.36
N ILE A 278 8.48 -5.16 14.17
CA ILE A 278 8.26 -3.94 13.39
C ILE A 278 7.90 -2.77 14.31
N ILE A 279 8.42 -1.59 13.98
CA ILE A 279 8.17 -0.33 14.70
C ILE A 279 7.45 0.60 13.74
N ARG A 280 6.37 1.21 14.17
CA ARG A 280 5.54 2.12 13.38
C ARG A 280 5.17 3.35 14.19
N ASP A 281 5.24 4.53 13.59
CA ASP A 281 4.69 5.77 14.14
C ASP A 281 4.53 6.82 13.02
N HIS A 282 3.45 7.60 13.02
CA HIS A 282 3.27 8.71 12.08
C HIS A 282 4.17 9.90 12.41
N ASP A 283 4.40 10.16 13.70
CA ASP A 283 5.26 11.25 14.15
C ASP A 283 6.73 10.82 14.13
N SER A 284 7.57 11.56 13.40
CA SER A 284 9.00 11.25 13.24
C SER A 284 9.78 11.35 14.56
N ALA A 285 9.38 12.24 15.49
CA ALA A 285 10.04 12.36 16.79
C ALA A 285 9.67 11.19 17.70
N MET A 286 8.40 10.79 17.72
CA MET A 286 7.94 9.61 18.45
C MET A 286 8.53 8.33 17.87
N PHE A 287 8.65 8.21 16.54
CA PHE A 287 9.33 7.10 15.89
C PHE A 287 10.79 6.97 16.32
N ALA A 288 11.51 8.10 16.38
CA ALA A 288 12.88 8.11 16.91
C ALA A 288 12.92 7.72 18.40
N CYS A 289 11.99 8.23 19.21
CA CYS A 289 11.88 7.86 20.63
C CYS A 289 11.62 6.36 20.83
N ARG A 290 10.80 5.72 19.96
CA ARG A 290 10.57 4.27 20.02
C ARG A 290 11.86 3.49 19.74
N GLN A 291 12.63 3.88 18.76
CA GLN A 291 13.92 3.25 18.47
C GLN A 291 14.91 3.43 19.62
N GLU A 292 14.99 4.63 20.20
CA GLU A 292 15.87 4.91 21.34
C GLU A 292 15.47 4.13 22.60
N LEU A 293 14.17 3.93 22.82
CA LEU A 293 13.70 3.06 23.91
C LEU A 293 14.25 1.64 23.78
N MET A 294 14.21 1.04 22.59
CA MET A 294 14.78 -0.29 22.36
C MET A 294 16.29 -0.31 22.62
N ARG A 295 17.03 0.71 22.14
CA ARG A 295 18.48 0.84 22.43
C ARG A 295 18.77 0.98 23.93
N HIS A 296 17.92 1.72 24.63
CA HIS A 296 18.07 1.90 26.08
C HIS A 296 17.81 0.59 26.84
N ILE A 297 16.80 -0.19 26.44
CA ILE A 297 16.53 -1.52 27.02
C ILE A 297 17.74 -2.45 26.82
N VAL A 298 18.30 -2.48 25.62
CA VAL A 298 19.54 -3.26 25.35
C VAL A 298 20.66 -2.88 26.29
N LYS A 299 20.88 -1.59 26.49
CA LYS A 299 21.91 -1.09 27.41
C LYS A 299 21.68 -1.58 28.84
N LEU A 300 20.46 -1.46 29.35
CA LEU A 300 20.09 -1.91 30.71
C LEU A 300 20.28 -3.42 30.89
N LEU A 301 19.88 -4.21 29.88
CA LEU A 301 20.04 -5.66 29.95
C LEU A 301 21.51 -6.09 29.85
N ASN A 302 22.33 -5.39 29.06
CA ASN A 302 23.78 -5.64 29.01
C ASN A 302 24.48 -5.23 30.30
N GLU A 303 24.06 -4.15 30.97
CA GLU A 303 24.55 -3.80 32.31
C GLU A 303 24.21 -4.87 33.34
N LYS A 304 23.02 -5.52 33.23
CA LYS A 304 22.57 -6.56 34.13
C LYS A 304 23.22 -7.93 33.89
N TYR A 305 23.35 -8.33 32.63
CA TYR A 305 23.73 -9.70 32.25
C TYR A 305 25.15 -9.81 31.65
N GLY A 306 25.79 -8.69 31.40
CA GLY A 306 27.12 -8.62 30.80
C GLY A 306 27.08 -8.08 29.36
N GLU A 307 28.11 -7.34 29.00
CA GLU A 307 28.23 -6.69 27.69
C GLU A 307 28.17 -7.72 26.55
N GLY A 308 27.41 -7.43 25.50
CA GLY A 308 27.20 -8.30 24.35
C GLY A 308 26.22 -9.47 24.56
N THR A 309 25.54 -9.54 25.71
CA THR A 309 24.45 -10.50 25.95
C THR A 309 23.27 -10.21 25.04
N VAL A 310 22.90 -8.93 24.88
CA VAL A 310 21.81 -8.50 24.01
C VAL A 310 22.36 -7.59 22.90
N THR A 311 22.01 -7.88 21.66
CA THR A 311 22.35 -7.05 20.50
C THR A 311 21.09 -6.66 19.76
N LEU A 312 21.06 -5.46 19.18
CA LEU A 312 19.92 -4.89 18.47
C LEU A 312 20.38 -4.37 17.11
N ILE A 313 19.67 -4.76 16.07
CA ILE A 313 19.82 -4.20 14.72
C ILE A 313 18.50 -3.56 14.36
N ILE A 314 18.50 -2.26 14.06
CA ILE A 314 17.33 -1.54 13.56
C ILE A 314 17.62 -1.14 12.11
N LYS A 315 16.67 -1.41 11.21
CA LYS A 315 16.72 -1.02 9.81
C LYS A 315 15.47 -0.23 9.47
N GLU A 316 15.63 1.06 9.18
CA GLU A 316 14.53 1.88 8.64
C GLU A 316 14.13 1.34 7.26
N GLN A 317 12.82 1.34 6.99
CA GLN A 317 12.23 0.80 5.76
C GLN A 317 11.67 1.92 4.88
N TYR A 318 10.81 2.77 5.45
CA TYR A 318 10.23 3.94 4.78
C TYR A 318 9.89 5.02 5.80
N ARG A 319 9.59 6.21 5.28
CA ARG A 319 9.24 7.39 6.09
C ARG A 319 7.89 7.95 5.68
N ASN A 320 7.28 8.73 6.58
CA ASN A 320 6.06 9.47 6.33
C ASN A 320 6.29 10.50 5.22
N MET A 321 5.51 10.40 4.12
CA MET A 321 5.63 11.30 2.97
C MET A 321 5.16 12.73 3.25
N LYS A 322 4.50 12.99 4.35
CA LYS A 322 3.97 14.31 4.73
C LYS A 322 4.98 15.45 4.50
N GLU A 323 6.23 15.28 4.95
CA GLU A 323 7.27 16.31 4.80
C GLU A 323 7.59 16.65 3.34
N LYS A 324 7.33 15.73 2.40
CA LYS A 324 7.52 15.91 0.96
C LYS A 324 6.29 16.49 0.28
N ILE A 325 5.10 16.23 0.83
CA ILE A 325 3.83 16.72 0.29
C ILE A 325 3.48 18.13 0.80
N GLU A 326 3.84 18.48 2.05
CA GLU A 326 3.56 19.80 2.60
C GLU A 326 4.02 21.01 1.73
N PRO A 327 5.20 20.98 1.07
CA PRO A 327 5.57 22.02 0.13
C PRO A 327 4.68 22.08 -1.13
N CYS A 328 3.96 20.99 -1.42
CA CYS A 328 3.14 20.77 -2.62
C CYS A 328 1.64 20.62 -2.30
N MET A 329 1.13 21.31 -1.28
CA MET A 329 -0.28 21.19 -0.82
C MET A 329 -1.34 21.49 -1.89
N HIS A 330 -0.95 22.05 -3.04
CA HIS A 330 -1.84 22.15 -4.18
C HIS A 330 -2.34 20.79 -4.66
N LEU A 331 -1.53 19.70 -4.51
CA LEU A 331 -1.92 18.33 -4.82
C LEU A 331 -3.16 17.92 -4.00
N ILE A 332 -3.09 18.11 -2.69
CA ILE A 332 -4.18 17.78 -1.77
C ILE A 332 -5.40 18.67 -1.98
N ASN A 333 -5.17 19.98 -2.20
CA ASN A 333 -6.27 20.92 -2.43
C ASN A 333 -6.99 20.64 -3.75
N ASN A 334 -6.28 20.28 -4.81
CA ASN A 334 -6.87 19.92 -6.10
C ASN A 334 -7.59 18.56 -6.02
N ALA A 335 -7.01 17.57 -5.34
CA ALA A 335 -7.70 16.30 -5.09
C ALA A 335 -9.01 16.52 -4.33
N LYS A 336 -9.01 17.31 -3.26
CA LYS A 336 -10.24 17.66 -2.52
C LYS A 336 -11.29 18.34 -3.40
N LYS A 337 -10.87 19.29 -4.26
CA LYS A 337 -11.79 19.94 -5.20
C LYS A 337 -12.33 18.95 -6.23
N ALA A 338 -11.50 18.07 -6.74
CA ALA A 338 -11.91 17.05 -7.71
C ALA A 338 -12.98 16.12 -7.13
N VAL A 339 -12.77 15.62 -5.91
CA VAL A 339 -13.76 14.81 -5.17
C VAL A 339 -15.07 15.57 -4.95
N GLN A 340 -14.98 16.87 -4.58
CA GLN A 340 -16.19 17.72 -4.44
C GLN A 340 -16.93 17.92 -5.76
N GLN A 341 -16.22 18.08 -6.88
CA GLN A 341 -16.81 18.20 -8.21
C GLN A 341 -17.52 16.93 -8.66
N SER A 342 -17.06 15.76 -8.19
CA SER A 342 -17.76 14.48 -8.39
C SER A 342 -18.99 14.30 -7.49
N GLY A 343 -19.30 15.30 -6.63
CA GLY A 343 -20.45 15.26 -5.73
C GLY A 343 -20.21 14.53 -4.41
N LEU A 344 -18.96 14.20 -4.09
CA LEU A 344 -18.58 13.51 -2.86
C LEU A 344 -18.02 14.48 -1.81
N ASN A 345 -17.97 14.05 -0.57
CA ASN A 345 -17.33 14.80 0.52
C ASN A 345 -15.91 14.27 0.74
N PRO A 346 -14.85 15.04 0.42
CA PRO A 346 -13.48 14.56 0.53
C PRO A 346 -13.08 14.32 1.99
N LYS A 347 -12.42 13.21 2.24
CA LYS A 347 -11.89 12.81 3.54
C LYS A 347 -10.37 12.63 3.43
N THR A 348 -9.63 13.23 4.36
CA THR A 348 -8.19 12.99 4.46
C THR A 348 -7.97 11.96 5.54
N VAL A 349 -7.26 10.89 5.22
CA VAL A 349 -6.92 9.81 6.13
C VAL A 349 -5.41 9.56 6.13
N ALA A 350 -4.91 8.92 7.18
CA ALA A 350 -3.51 8.52 7.27
C ALA A 350 -3.40 7.02 7.03
N ILE A 351 -2.43 6.63 6.20
CA ILE A 351 -2.13 5.23 5.91
C ILE A 351 -1.41 4.61 7.10
N ARG A 352 -1.88 3.46 7.58
CA ARG A 352 -1.21 2.69 8.64
C ARG A 352 -0.23 1.65 8.08
N GLY A 353 0.36 1.92 6.93
CA GLY A 353 1.33 1.10 6.20
C GLY A 353 2.32 1.95 5.43
N GLY A 354 2.93 1.37 4.42
CA GLY A 354 3.71 2.04 3.38
C GLY A 354 2.89 2.18 2.10
N THR A 355 3.44 2.82 1.09
CA THR A 355 2.92 2.92 -0.27
C THR A 355 4.03 3.33 -1.22
N ASP A 356 3.95 2.98 -2.47
CA ASP A 356 4.86 3.46 -3.51
C ASP A 356 4.93 4.99 -3.54
N GLY A 357 3.80 5.68 -3.34
CA GLY A 357 3.73 7.13 -3.28
C GLY A 357 4.63 7.75 -2.22
N ALA A 358 4.76 7.11 -1.06
CA ALA A 358 5.69 7.55 -0.02
C ALA A 358 7.14 7.46 -0.49
N ARG A 359 7.54 6.34 -1.08
CA ARG A 359 8.91 6.15 -1.59
C ARG A 359 9.23 7.10 -2.75
N LEU A 360 8.33 7.20 -3.72
CA LEU A 360 8.44 8.13 -4.87
C LEU A 360 8.59 9.59 -4.40
N SER A 361 7.86 9.99 -3.36
CA SER A 361 7.97 11.33 -2.77
C SER A 361 9.39 11.61 -2.25
N PHE A 362 10.06 10.62 -1.64
CA PHE A 362 11.46 10.74 -1.22
C PHE A 362 12.47 10.64 -2.37
N MET A 363 12.07 10.05 -3.51
CA MET A 363 12.88 10.04 -4.74
C MET A 363 12.77 11.34 -5.55
N GLY A 364 11.95 12.31 -5.10
CA GLY A 364 11.81 13.63 -5.70
C GLY A 364 10.54 13.83 -6.53
N LEU A 365 9.62 12.87 -6.52
CA LEU A 365 8.30 12.93 -7.15
C LEU A 365 7.21 13.01 -6.08
N PRO A 366 6.76 14.21 -5.62
CA PRO A 366 5.67 14.32 -4.65
C PRO A 366 4.43 13.57 -5.15
N CYS A 367 4.00 12.54 -4.39
CA CYS A 367 3.02 11.57 -4.85
C CYS A 367 2.08 11.13 -3.71
N PRO A 368 1.01 11.90 -3.39
CA PRO A 368 -0.02 11.49 -2.47
C PRO A 368 -0.90 10.39 -3.08
N ASN A 369 -1.69 9.71 -2.24
CA ASN A 369 -2.52 8.59 -2.62
C ASN A 369 -3.99 8.98 -2.73
N LEU A 370 -4.72 8.38 -3.67
CA LEU A 370 -6.15 8.57 -3.93
C LEU A 370 -6.89 7.24 -3.76
N GLY A 371 -8.10 7.30 -3.20
CA GLY A 371 -8.94 6.14 -3.00
C GLY A 371 -9.55 5.59 -4.30
N THR A 372 -9.55 4.27 -4.44
CA THR A 372 -10.09 3.49 -5.56
C THR A 372 -11.58 3.12 -5.38
N GLY A 373 -12.09 3.20 -4.16
CA GLY A 373 -13.43 2.69 -3.81
C GLY A 373 -13.43 1.23 -3.37
N GLY A 374 -12.25 0.65 -3.08
CA GLY A 374 -12.07 -0.71 -2.59
C GLY A 374 -12.02 -0.80 -1.06
N TYR A 375 -12.25 -2.00 -0.54
CA TYR A 375 -12.31 -2.28 0.89
C TYR A 375 -11.85 -3.69 1.23
N ALA A 376 -11.38 -3.88 2.47
CA ALA A 376 -11.03 -5.16 3.07
C ALA A 376 -9.97 -5.95 2.27
N PHE A 377 -8.94 -5.25 1.81
CA PHE A 377 -7.84 -5.75 0.99
C PHE A 377 -7.09 -6.94 1.62
N HIS A 378 -6.24 -7.61 0.83
CA HIS A 378 -5.35 -8.73 1.22
C HIS A 378 -6.07 -9.99 1.70
N GLY A 379 -7.37 -10.16 1.39
CA GLY A 379 -8.09 -11.33 1.86
C GLY A 379 -9.36 -11.66 1.07
N PRO A 380 -10.06 -12.74 1.46
CA PRO A 380 -11.25 -13.23 0.75
C PRO A 380 -12.46 -12.29 0.88
N CYS A 381 -12.41 -11.35 1.82
CA CYS A 381 -13.47 -10.36 2.03
C CYS A 381 -13.27 -9.07 1.21
N GLU A 382 -12.25 -9.03 0.37
CA GLU A 382 -11.99 -7.89 -0.50
C GLU A 382 -13.16 -7.61 -1.43
N HIS A 383 -13.57 -6.34 -1.51
CA HIS A 383 -14.72 -5.94 -2.31
C HIS A 383 -14.63 -4.48 -2.76
N ILE A 384 -15.33 -4.17 -3.84
CA ILE A 384 -15.40 -2.84 -4.45
C ILE A 384 -16.79 -2.62 -5.04
N THR A 385 -17.16 -1.39 -5.39
CA THR A 385 -18.41 -1.11 -6.10
C THR A 385 -18.16 -0.50 -7.47
N VAL A 386 -19.04 -0.82 -8.43
CA VAL A 386 -18.99 -0.22 -9.78
C VAL A 386 -19.07 1.30 -9.70
N GLU A 387 -19.94 1.82 -8.86
CA GLU A 387 -20.17 3.25 -8.67
C GLU A 387 -18.98 3.92 -7.97
N GLY A 388 -18.29 3.23 -7.04
CA GLY A 388 -17.05 3.70 -6.42
C GLY A 388 -15.97 3.93 -7.45
N MET A 389 -15.73 2.94 -8.33
CA MET A 389 -14.79 3.06 -9.45
C MET A 389 -15.16 4.18 -10.43
N ASP A 390 -16.45 4.36 -10.74
CA ASP A 390 -16.88 5.46 -11.60
C ASP A 390 -16.57 6.83 -10.97
N TYR A 391 -16.76 6.98 -9.65
CA TYR A 391 -16.37 8.19 -8.92
C TYR A 391 -14.85 8.39 -8.93
N ALA A 392 -14.06 7.35 -8.73
CA ALA A 392 -12.61 7.43 -8.80
C ALA A 392 -12.14 7.91 -10.19
N VAL A 393 -12.67 7.36 -11.28
CA VAL A 393 -12.39 7.82 -12.65
C VAL A 393 -12.76 9.30 -12.82
N GLU A 394 -13.92 9.74 -12.33
CA GLU A 394 -14.32 11.15 -12.46
C GLU A 394 -13.42 12.05 -11.59
N ASN A 395 -12.98 11.61 -10.43
CA ASN A 395 -11.99 12.31 -9.60
C ASN A 395 -10.68 12.54 -10.37
N LEU A 396 -10.15 11.51 -11.04
CA LEU A 396 -8.93 11.62 -11.85
C LEU A 396 -9.11 12.61 -13.01
N LYS A 397 -10.24 12.55 -13.74
CA LYS A 397 -10.57 13.51 -14.82
C LYS A 397 -10.68 14.95 -14.29
N ASN A 398 -11.26 15.15 -13.11
CA ASN A 398 -11.39 16.46 -12.49
C ASN A 398 -10.03 16.99 -12.04
N ILE A 399 -9.11 16.15 -11.54
CA ILE A 399 -7.73 16.54 -11.26
C ILE A 399 -7.07 17.03 -12.55
N VAL A 400 -7.14 16.25 -13.64
CA VAL A 400 -6.59 16.63 -14.95
C VAL A 400 -7.09 18.01 -15.40
N LYS A 401 -8.40 18.25 -15.33
CA LYS A 401 -9.02 19.55 -15.68
C LYS A 401 -8.53 20.70 -14.79
N LEU A 402 -8.36 20.47 -13.49
CA LEU A 402 -7.89 21.48 -12.54
C LEU A 402 -6.45 21.93 -12.81
N TYR A 403 -5.60 21.06 -13.32
CA TYR A 403 -4.22 21.40 -13.71
C TYR A 403 -4.12 22.02 -15.11
N ALA A 404 -5.14 21.90 -15.94
CA ALA A 404 -5.22 22.57 -17.24
C ALA A 404 -5.65 24.06 -17.14
N CYS A 405 -6.28 24.46 -16.03
CA CYS A 405 -6.69 25.84 -15.75
C CYS A 405 -5.54 26.70 -15.15
#